data_564ddbe7316c57d82beff6d1fffaae15
#
_entry.id   564ddbe7316c57d82beff6d1fffaae15
#
_cell.length_a   1.000
_cell.length_b   1.000
_cell.length_c   1.000
_cell.angle_alpha   90.00
_cell.angle_beta   90.00
_cell.angle_gamma   90.00
#
_symmetry.space_group_name_H-M   'P 1'
#
loop_
_entity.id
_entity.type
_entity.pdbx_description
1 polymer ?
#
loop_
_entity_poly.entity_id
_entity_poly.type
_entity_poly.pdbx_seq_one_letter_code
_entity_poly.pdbx_strand_id
1 'polypeptide(L)'
;LLRIRRIVQIRYYCRLQPKILERVRSQKKIKIVFFLSNLSQWKYESLFSLLLANDRYDPIIIPFFYPHYQKAEQHKIESDIVTYCINKKFPYLLGYNIDDGKYIDASILAPDIVIYTQPYNHGYHFWKIKKFWKYALFIYTPYGICIEKAAHFYDTLLQNIAVLNFYPNEYFK
;
A
#
# COMPACT_ATOMS: atom_id res chain seq x y z
N LEU A 1 -1.82 1.89 -27.46
CA LEU A 1 -1.93 0.57 -26.83
C LEU A 1 -1.91 0.63 -25.30
N LEU A 2 -0.93 1.31 -24.65
CA LEU A 2 -0.83 1.40 -23.19
C LEU A 2 -2.06 2.08 -22.54
N ARG A 3 -2.56 3.16 -23.14
CA ARG A 3 -3.75 3.90 -22.64
C ARG A 3 -5.01 3.05 -22.68
N ILE A 4 -5.24 2.31 -23.76
CA ILE A 4 -6.40 1.40 -23.89
C ILE A 4 -6.32 0.29 -22.84
N ARG A 5 -5.15 -0.35 -22.66
CA ARG A 5 -4.94 -1.39 -21.66
C ARG A 5 -5.25 -0.90 -20.26
N ARG A 6 -4.87 0.33 -19.94
CA ARG A 6 -5.13 0.95 -18.64
C ARG A 6 -6.63 1.19 -18.41
N ILE A 7 -7.35 1.72 -19.40
CA ILE A 7 -8.80 1.94 -19.31
C ILE A 7 -9.52 0.61 -19.04
N VAL A 8 -9.13 -0.47 -19.73
CA VAL A 8 -9.71 -1.79 -19.52
C VAL A 8 -9.46 -2.28 -18.09
N GLN A 9 -8.26 -2.06 -17.55
CA GLN A 9 -7.91 -2.43 -16.17
C GLN A 9 -8.74 -1.66 -15.13
N ILE A 10 -8.89 -0.35 -15.31
CA ILE A 10 -9.73 0.49 -14.45
C ILE A 10 -11.16 -0.01 -14.46
N ARG A 11 -11.76 -0.17 -15.65
CA ARG A 11 -13.15 -0.65 -15.79
C ARG A 11 -13.35 -2.03 -15.18
N TYR A 12 -12.39 -2.93 -15.35
CA TYR A 12 -12.44 -4.27 -14.77
C TYR A 12 -12.50 -4.20 -13.24
N TYR A 13 -11.58 -3.43 -12.62
CA TYR A 13 -11.56 -3.30 -11.16
C TYR A 13 -12.80 -2.59 -10.63
N CYS A 14 -13.23 -1.51 -11.25
CA CYS A 14 -14.44 -0.78 -10.83
C CYS A 14 -15.70 -1.66 -10.84
N ARG A 15 -15.77 -2.67 -11.71
CA ARG A 15 -16.87 -3.66 -11.69
C ARG A 15 -16.77 -4.64 -10.51
N LEU A 16 -15.57 -4.93 -10.03
CA LEU A 16 -15.36 -5.82 -8.89
C LEU A 16 -15.52 -5.11 -7.56
N GLN A 17 -15.23 -3.81 -7.52
CA GLN A 17 -15.16 -3.00 -6.31
C GLN A 17 -16.42 -3.09 -5.41
N PRO A 18 -17.67 -3.03 -5.92
CA PRO A 18 -18.86 -3.15 -5.08
C PRO A 18 -18.93 -4.50 -4.35
N LYS A 19 -18.60 -5.60 -5.04
CA LYS A 19 -18.59 -6.95 -4.45
C LYS A 19 -17.50 -7.09 -3.38
N ILE A 20 -16.33 -6.52 -3.65
CA ILE A 20 -15.22 -6.52 -2.67
C ILE A 20 -15.63 -5.70 -1.44
N LEU A 21 -16.23 -4.53 -1.64
CA LEU A 21 -16.68 -3.67 -0.55
C LEU A 21 -17.74 -4.36 0.33
N GLU A 22 -18.72 -5.03 -0.28
CA GLU A 22 -19.74 -5.79 0.44
C GLU A 22 -19.12 -6.90 1.27
N ARG A 23 -18.19 -7.68 0.67
CA ARG A 23 -17.45 -8.73 1.37
C ARG A 23 -16.67 -8.14 2.57
N VAL A 24 -15.94 -7.05 2.38
CA VAL A 24 -15.15 -6.43 3.45
C VAL A 24 -16.06 -5.90 4.57
N ARG A 25 -17.22 -5.33 4.23
CA ARG A 25 -18.19 -4.85 5.22
C ARG A 25 -18.77 -5.96 6.08
N SER A 26 -18.97 -7.14 5.51
CA SER A 26 -19.54 -8.30 6.24
C SER A 26 -18.54 -9.04 7.12
N GLN A 27 -17.25 -8.78 6.99
CA GLN A 27 -16.21 -9.45 7.77
C GLN A 27 -16.20 -8.96 9.23
N LYS A 28 -15.98 -9.90 10.16
CA LYS A 28 -15.78 -9.59 11.57
C LYS A 28 -14.43 -8.90 11.80
N LYS A 29 -13.40 -9.34 11.09
CA LYS A 29 -12.03 -8.79 11.19
C LYS A 29 -11.53 -8.41 9.81
N ILE A 30 -11.05 -7.19 9.65
CA ILE A 30 -10.60 -6.60 8.39
C ILE A 30 -9.08 -6.47 8.44
N LYS A 31 -8.40 -7.18 7.55
CA LYS A 31 -6.93 -7.13 7.43
C LYS A 31 -6.51 -5.94 6.57
N ILE A 32 -5.65 -5.09 7.12
CA ILE A 32 -5.17 -3.87 6.46
C ILE A 32 -3.66 -3.90 6.33
N VAL A 33 -3.16 -3.81 5.11
CA VAL A 33 -1.72 -3.76 4.85
C VAL A 33 -1.27 -2.35 4.54
N PHE A 34 -0.24 -1.90 5.25
CA PHE A 34 0.48 -0.66 4.99
C PHE A 34 1.86 -0.99 4.40
N PHE A 35 2.12 -0.57 3.18
CA PHE A 35 3.45 -0.67 2.61
C PHE A 35 4.31 0.52 3.01
N LEU A 36 5.49 0.27 3.54
CA LEU A 36 6.42 1.29 4.02
C LEU A 36 7.82 1.10 3.44
N SER A 37 8.31 2.10 2.71
CA SER A 37 9.66 2.06 2.12
C SER A 37 10.71 2.84 2.92
N ASN A 38 10.28 3.74 3.80
CA ASN A 38 11.17 4.54 4.65
C ASN A 38 10.36 5.19 5.77
N LEU A 39 10.93 5.28 6.99
CA LEU A 39 10.28 5.90 8.14
C LEU A 39 9.94 7.38 7.93
N SER A 40 10.71 8.11 7.12
CA SER A 40 10.38 9.52 6.80
C SER A 40 9.04 9.69 6.08
N GLN A 41 8.54 8.62 5.45
CA GLN A 41 7.25 8.58 4.75
C GLN A 41 6.09 8.16 5.66
N TRP A 42 6.40 7.73 6.90
CA TRP A 42 5.38 7.27 7.84
C TRP A 42 4.67 8.45 8.50
N LYS A 43 3.45 8.73 8.06
CA LYS A 43 2.59 9.80 8.58
C LYS A 43 1.30 9.25 9.22
N TYR A 44 1.22 7.94 9.40
CA TYR A 44 -0.03 7.23 9.72
C TYR A 44 -0.03 6.64 11.12
N GLU A 45 0.88 7.04 12.02
CA GLU A 45 1.00 6.48 13.37
C GLU A 45 -0.32 6.55 14.13
N SER A 46 -0.98 7.71 14.13
CA SER A 46 -2.27 7.89 14.82
C SER A 46 -3.37 7.02 14.22
N LEU A 47 -3.47 6.97 12.88
CA LEU A 47 -4.42 6.09 12.20
C LEU A 47 -4.15 4.63 12.51
N PHE A 48 -2.90 4.20 12.43
CA PHE A 48 -2.49 2.82 12.70
C PHE A 48 -2.82 2.42 14.14
N SER A 49 -2.53 3.30 15.11
CA SER A 49 -2.85 3.08 16.53
C SER A 49 -4.35 2.97 16.77
N LEU A 50 -5.16 3.81 16.13
CA LEU A 50 -6.62 3.72 16.22
C LEU A 50 -7.16 2.41 15.63
N LEU A 51 -6.62 1.98 14.49
CA LEU A 51 -6.98 0.69 13.89
C LEU A 51 -6.60 -0.48 14.78
N LEU A 52 -5.39 -0.42 15.37
CA LEU A 52 -4.89 -1.48 16.25
C LEU A 52 -5.69 -1.59 17.57
N ALA A 53 -6.20 -0.47 18.07
CA ALA A 53 -7.04 -0.43 19.27
C ALA A 53 -8.48 -0.95 19.07
N ASN A 54 -8.88 -1.24 17.85
CA ASN A 54 -10.21 -1.71 17.51
C ASN A 54 -10.15 -3.15 17.00
N ASP A 55 -10.78 -4.08 17.73
CA ASP A 55 -10.75 -5.53 17.43
C ASP A 55 -11.25 -5.91 16.05
N ARG A 56 -11.97 -5.01 15.38
CA ARG A 56 -12.44 -5.22 14.00
C ARG A 56 -11.32 -5.14 12.97
N TYR A 57 -10.20 -4.51 13.29
CA TYR A 57 -9.12 -4.28 12.33
C TYR A 57 -7.86 -5.05 12.71
N ASP A 58 -7.15 -5.49 11.69
CA ASP A 58 -5.87 -6.20 11.79
C ASP A 58 -4.83 -5.49 10.90
N PRO A 59 -4.33 -4.34 11.35
CA PRO A 59 -3.36 -3.57 10.58
C PRO A 59 -1.98 -4.21 10.70
N ILE A 60 -1.24 -4.26 9.58
CA ILE A 60 0.13 -4.77 9.52
C ILE A 60 1.00 -3.87 8.64
N ILE A 61 2.23 -3.62 9.06
CA ILE A 61 3.23 -2.89 8.27
C ILE A 61 4.09 -3.90 7.52
N ILE A 62 4.31 -3.65 6.22
CA ILE A 62 5.21 -4.45 5.39
C ILE A 62 6.28 -3.53 4.83
N PRO A 63 7.53 -3.68 5.28
CA PRO A 63 8.68 -3.05 4.66
C PRO A 63 8.82 -3.49 3.20
N PHE A 64 9.12 -2.55 2.30
CA PHE A 64 9.46 -2.87 0.94
C PHE A 64 10.61 -1.97 0.46
N PHE A 65 11.32 -2.41 -0.58
CA PHE A 65 12.51 -1.72 -1.08
C PHE A 65 12.40 -1.46 -2.56
N TYR A 66 13.05 -0.40 -2.98
CA TYR A 66 13.24 -0.15 -4.41
C TYR A 66 14.31 -1.08 -4.98
N PRO A 67 14.08 -1.67 -6.17
CA PRO A 67 15.01 -2.62 -6.77
C PRO A 67 16.43 -2.08 -7.00
N HIS A 68 16.60 -0.75 -7.08
CA HIS A 68 17.89 -0.11 -7.29
C HIS A 68 18.69 0.13 -6.01
N TYR A 69 18.11 -0.10 -4.84
CA TYR A 69 18.85 0.02 -3.58
C TYR A 69 19.85 -1.10 -3.42
N GLN A 70 21.04 -0.77 -2.93
CA GLN A 70 22.04 -1.77 -2.60
C GLN A 70 21.60 -2.55 -1.33
N LYS A 71 22.10 -3.78 -1.19
CA LYS A 71 21.74 -4.64 -0.05
C LYS A 71 21.97 -3.98 1.31
N ALA A 72 23.10 -3.28 1.47
CA ALA A 72 23.41 -2.57 2.71
C ALA A 72 22.37 -1.49 3.05
N GLU A 73 21.88 -0.77 2.04
CA GLU A 73 20.83 0.24 2.19
C GLU A 73 19.48 -0.42 2.52
N GLN A 74 19.16 -1.53 1.86
CA GLN A 74 17.96 -2.31 2.15
C GLN A 74 17.94 -2.82 3.59
N HIS A 75 19.05 -3.40 4.08
CA HIS A 75 19.19 -3.85 5.47
C HIS A 75 19.03 -2.70 6.48
N LYS A 76 19.61 -1.54 6.18
CA LYS A 76 19.44 -0.36 7.03
C LYS A 76 17.98 0.07 7.14
N ILE A 77 17.30 0.22 6.00
CA ILE A 77 15.89 0.61 5.95
C ILE A 77 15.02 -0.41 6.71
N GLU A 78 15.27 -1.71 6.50
CA GLU A 78 14.55 -2.78 7.19
C GLU A 78 14.76 -2.68 8.70
N SER A 79 16.01 -2.58 9.15
CA SER A 79 16.36 -2.45 10.57
C SER A 79 15.70 -1.24 11.21
N ASP A 80 15.71 -0.08 10.54
CA ASP A 80 15.08 1.13 11.04
C ASP A 80 13.56 0.96 11.22
N ILE A 81 12.88 0.35 10.22
CA ILE A 81 11.44 0.10 10.26
C ILE A 81 11.10 -0.95 11.33
N VAL A 82 11.84 -2.04 11.40
CA VAL A 82 11.64 -3.11 12.38
C VAL A 82 11.83 -2.58 13.81
N THR A 83 12.91 -1.84 14.06
CA THR A 83 13.16 -1.21 15.36
C THR A 83 12.01 -0.28 15.75
N TYR A 84 11.54 0.52 14.82
CA TYR A 84 10.39 1.39 15.06
C TYR A 84 9.13 0.58 15.41
N CYS A 85 8.81 -0.48 14.64
CA CYS A 85 7.65 -1.33 14.91
C CYS A 85 7.73 -2.01 16.28
N ILE A 86 8.91 -2.52 16.66
CA ILE A 86 9.14 -3.14 17.97
C ILE A 86 8.90 -2.12 19.10
N ASN A 87 9.49 -0.93 18.99
CA ASN A 87 9.36 0.13 20.00
C ASN A 87 7.91 0.59 20.18
N LYS A 88 7.13 0.62 19.09
CA LYS A 88 5.71 1.00 19.11
C LYS A 88 4.77 -0.17 19.36
N LYS A 89 5.28 -1.39 19.42
CA LYS A 89 4.50 -2.64 19.48
C LYS A 89 3.52 -2.77 18.29
N PHE A 90 3.94 -2.31 17.12
CA PHE A 90 3.16 -2.41 15.90
C PHE A 90 3.42 -3.74 15.20
N PRO A 91 2.38 -4.46 14.75
CA PRO A 91 2.54 -5.65 13.93
C PRO A 91 3.24 -5.35 12.63
N TYR A 92 4.22 -6.15 12.26
CA TYR A 92 4.91 -6.05 10.99
C TYR A 92 5.20 -7.44 10.41
N LEU A 93 5.44 -7.49 9.12
CA LEU A 93 5.85 -8.69 8.41
C LEU A 93 6.95 -8.33 7.42
N LEU A 94 8.06 -9.05 7.47
CA LEU A 94 9.10 -8.93 6.45
C LEU A 94 8.60 -9.61 5.17
N GLY A 95 8.23 -8.80 4.19
CA GLY A 95 7.70 -9.28 2.90
C GLY A 95 8.79 -9.71 1.92
N TYR A 96 10.06 -9.51 2.25
CA TYR A 96 11.21 -9.77 1.39
C TYR A 96 12.43 -10.21 2.20
N ASN A 97 13.07 -11.29 1.78
CA ASN A 97 14.36 -11.68 2.30
C ASN A 97 15.47 -11.04 1.43
N ILE A 98 16.21 -10.10 2.01
CA ILE A 98 17.23 -9.32 1.29
C ILE A 98 18.39 -10.20 0.82
N ASP A 99 18.78 -11.20 1.61
CA ASP A 99 19.92 -12.04 1.32
C ASP A 99 19.64 -13.03 0.17
N ASP A 100 18.47 -13.63 0.18
CA ASP A 100 18.01 -14.60 -0.82
C ASP A 100 17.36 -13.95 -2.05
N GLY A 101 16.99 -12.68 -1.97
CA GLY A 101 16.23 -11.99 -3.00
C GLY A 101 14.81 -12.52 -3.18
N LYS A 102 14.25 -13.20 -2.18
CA LYS A 102 12.93 -13.85 -2.27
C LYS A 102 11.85 -13.03 -1.58
N TYR A 103 10.69 -13.03 -2.20
CA TYR A 103 9.49 -12.38 -1.66
C TYR A 103 8.56 -13.42 -1.05
N ILE A 104 7.91 -13.04 0.05
CA ILE A 104 6.78 -13.79 0.58
C ILE A 104 5.61 -13.65 -0.39
N ASP A 105 4.91 -14.75 -0.66
CA ASP A 105 3.73 -14.71 -1.53
C ASP A 105 2.64 -13.83 -0.89
N ALA A 106 2.26 -12.80 -1.60
CA ALA A 106 1.19 -11.88 -1.18
C ALA A 106 -0.15 -12.58 -0.90
N SER A 107 -0.40 -13.72 -1.54
CA SER A 107 -1.63 -14.49 -1.34
C SER A 107 -1.79 -15.01 0.10
N ILE A 108 -0.67 -15.23 0.83
CA ILE A 108 -0.69 -15.66 2.23
C ILE A 108 -1.37 -14.61 3.13
N LEU A 109 -1.21 -13.33 2.81
CA LEU A 109 -1.79 -12.26 3.60
C LEU A 109 -3.28 -12.04 3.33
N ALA A 110 -3.72 -12.27 2.08
CA ALA A 110 -5.09 -12.02 1.63
C ALA A 110 -5.70 -10.74 2.24
N PRO A 111 -5.05 -9.55 2.09
CA PRO A 111 -5.53 -8.33 2.73
C PRO A 111 -6.88 -7.91 2.17
N ASP A 112 -7.69 -7.32 3.02
CA ASP A 112 -8.97 -6.72 2.63
C ASP A 112 -8.81 -5.29 2.13
N ILE A 113 -7.86 -4.57 2.72
CA ILE A 113 -7.51 -3.21 2.36
C ILE A 113 -5.99 -3.11 2.22
N VAL A 114 -5.55 -2.45 1.16
CA VAL A 114 -4.13 -2.16 0.92
C VAL A 114 -3.94 -0.65 0.81
N ILE A 115 -3.07 -0.12 1.66
CA ILE A 115 -2.74 1.30 1.71
C ILE A 115 -1.37 1.53 1.08
N TYR A 116 -1.36 2.33 0.02
CA TYR A 116 -0.15 2.74 -0.68
C TYR A 116 0.15 4.20 -0.38
N THR A 117 1.41 4.48 -0.07
CA THR A 117 1.92 5.84 0.14
C THR A 117 2.47 6.47 -1.15
N GLN A 118 2.67 5.65 -2.17
CA GLN A 118 3.17 6.07 -3.47
C GLN A 118 2.31 5.51 -4.61
N PRO A 119 2.02 6.31 -5.65
CA PRO A 119 1.16 5.88 -6.75
C PRO A 119 1.90 5.05 -7.81
N TYR A 120 3.22 4.88 -7.69
CA TYR A 120 4.07 4.31 -8.73
C TYR A 120 4.24 2.81 -8.57
N ASN A 121 4.09 2.08 -9.69
CA ASN A 121 4.20 0.62 -9.69
C ASN A 121 5.64 0.08 -9.58
N HIS A 122 6.65 0.90 -9.82
CA HIS A 122 8.03 0.41 -9.91
C HIS A 122 8.66 0.09 -8.55
N GLY A 123 8.26 0.79 -7.48
CA GLY A 123 8.71 0.50 -6.12
C GLY A 123 8.12 -0.80 -5.54
N TYR A 124 6.96 -1.23 -6.04
CA TYR A 124 6.22 -2.38 -5.51
C TYR A 124 6.32 -3.60 -6.43
N HIS A 125 7.52 -4.01 -6.84
CA HIS A 125 7.71 -5.00 -7.89
C HIS A 125 6.90 -6.29 -7.68
N PHE A 126 6.80 -6.78 -6.46
CA PHE A 126 6.08 -8.01 -6.10
C PHE A 126 4.71 -7.76 -5.48
N TRP A 127 4.51 -6.57 -4.89
CA TRP A 127 3.28 -6.14 -4.24
C TRP A 127 2.45 -5.26 -5.15
N LYS A 128 2.47 -5.57 -6.45
CA LYS A 128 1.71 -4.82 -7.46
C LYS A 128 0.22 -4.92 -7.20
N ILE A 129 -0.49 -3.83 -7.47
CA ILE A 129 -1.95 -3.73 -7.41
C ILE A 129 -2.64 -4.99 -7.98
N LYS A 130 -2.14 -5.53 -9.10
CA LYS A 130 -2.71 -6.72 -9.76
C LYS A 130 -2.71 -7.98 -8.90
N LYS A 131 -1.86 -8.07 -7.90
CA LYS A 131 -1.85 -9.22 -6.97
C LYS A 131 -3.09 -9.21 -6.07
N PHE A 132 -3.61 -8.02 -5.78
CA PHE A 132 -4.68 -7.82 -4.79
C PHE A 132 -6.03 -7.43 -5.41
N TRP A 133 -6.08 -6.95 -6.65
CA TRP A 133 -7.25 -6.31 -7.25
C TRP A 133 -8.52 -7.17 -7.34
N LYS A 134 -8.41 -8.48 -7.19
CA LYS A 134 -9.57 -9.39 -7.20
C LYS A 134 -10.29 -9.46 -5.86
N TYR A 135 -9.62 -9.01 -4.77
CA TYR A 135 -10.14 -9.20 -3.41
C TYR A 135 -9.83 -8.06 -2.44
N ALA A 136 -8.99 -7.09 -2.78
CA ALA A 136 -8.67 -6.00 -1.88
C ALA A 136 -9.21 -4.66 -2.37
N LEU A 137 -9.56 -3.79 -1.43
CA LEU A 137 -9.80 -2.37 -1.65
C LEU A 137 -8.47 -1.62 -1.57
N PHE A 138 -8.33 -0.56 -2.37
CA PHE A 138 -7.12 0.25 -2.38
C PHE A 138 -7.40 1.62 -1.81
N ILE A 139 -6.47 2.08 -0.97
CA ILE A 139 -6.43 3.44 -0.46
C ILE A 139 -5.09 4.05 -0.86
N TYR A 140 -5.13 5.26 -1.38
CA TYR A 140 -3.93 6.02 -1.68
C TYR A 140 -3.80 7.20 -0.73
N THR A 141 -2.68 7.26 -0.03
CA THR A 141 -2.36 8.35 0.88
C THR A 141 -0.95 8.84 0.57
N PRO A 142 -0.79 10.03 -0.05
CA PRO A 142 0.53 10.52 -0.41
C PRO A 142 1.38 10.80 0.84
N TYR A 143 2.66 10.44 0.78
CA TYR A 143 3.62 10.68 1.87
C TYR A 143 4.12 12.14 1.93
N GLY A 144 3.89 12.93 0.89
CA GLY A 144 4.33 14.31 0.79
C GLY A 144 3.41 15.17 -0.07
N ILE A 145 3.63 16.46 -0.02
CA ILE A 145 2.96 17.44 -0.88
C ILE A 145 3.66 17.43 -2.23
N CYS A 146 2.94 17.13 -3.30
CA CYS A 146 3.45 17.28 -4.64
C CYS A 146 3.25 18.72 -5.10
N ILE A 147 4.34 19.44 -5.36
CA ILE A 147 4.33 20.85 -5.76
C ILE A 147 4.26 20.99 -7.29
N GLU A 148 4.60 19.94 -8.02
CA GLU A 148 4.61 19.97 -9.49
C GLU A 148 3.20 19.78 -10.07
N LYS A 149 2.85 20.67 -11.01
CA LYS A 149 1.60 20.59 -11.81
C LYS A 149 1.67 19.54 -12.92
N ALA A 150 2.54 18.55 -12.83
CA ALA A 150 2.71 17.55 -13.87
C ALA A 150 1.59 16.51 -13.80
N ALA A 151 0.66 16.58 -14.74
CA ALA A 151 -0.53 15.72 -14.80
C ALA A 151 -0.23 14.21 -14.72
N HIS A 152 0.95 13.76 -15.15
CA HIS A 152 1.32 12.34 -15.09
C HIS A 152 1.54 11.81 -13.66
N PHE A 153 1.80 12.69 -12.67
CA PHE A 153 1.91 12.29 -11.26
C PHE A 153 0.54 12.04 -10.61
N TYR A 154 -0.54 12.56 -11.21
CA TYR A 154 -1.90 12.48 -10.66
C TYR A 154 -2.80 11.52 -11.45
N ASP A 155 -2.32 10.98 -12.56
CA ASP A 155 -3.07 10.04 -13.40
C ASP A 155 -2.41 8.65 -13.41
N THR A 156 -2.28 8.03 -12.25
CA THR A 156 -1.77 6.65 -12.14
C THR A 156 -2.90 5.64 -12.05
N LEU A 157 -2.59 4.36 -12.28
CA LEU A 157 -3.59 3.29 -12.12
C LEU A 157 -4.14 3.27 -10.71
N LEU A 158 -3.28 3.39 -9.69
CA LEU A 158 -3.69 3.36 -8.28
C LEU A 158 -4.70 4.46 -7.96
N GLN A 159 -4.41 5.70 -8.34
CA GLN A 159 -5.30 6.84 -8.07
C GLN A 159 -6.67 6.69 -8.75
N ASN A 160 -6.71 6.03 -9.90
CA ASN A 160 -7.97 5.80 -10.63
C ASN A 160 -8.82 4.64 -10.07
N ILE A 161 -8.24 3.73 -9.28
CA ILE A 161 -8.95 2.58 -8.71
C ILE A 161 -9.08 2.62 -7.19
N ALA A 162 -8.39 3.52 -6.51
CA ALA A 162 -8.51 3.65 -5.06
C ALA A 162 -9.92 4.09 -4.67
N VAL A 163 -10.50 3.40 -3.68
CA VAL A 163 -11.81 3.77 -3.12
C VAL A 163 -11.74 5.08 -2.35
N LEU A 164 -10.54 5.45 -1.92
CA LEU A 164 -10.27 6.67 -1.19
C LEU A 164 -8.89 7.20 -1.57
N ASN A 165 -8.86 8.46 -1.98
CA ASN A 165 -7.64 9.20 -2.25
C ASN A 165 -7.56 10.37 -1.27
N PHE A 166 -6.49 10.42 -0.48
CA PHE A 166 -6.19 11.58 0.35
C PHE A 166 -5.30 12.53 -0.43
N TYR A 167 -5.74 13.75 -0.58
CA TYR A 167 -4.95 14.80 -1.21
C TYR A 167 -4.55 15.83 -0.17
N PRO A 168 -3.34 16.40 -0.24
CA PRO A 168 -2.83 17.33 0.77
C PRO A 168 -3.57 18.66 0.82
N ASN A 169 -4.31 19.00 -0.23
CA ASN A 169 -5.17 20.18 -0.29
C ASN A 169 -6.24 20.04 -1.39
N GLU A 170 -7.17 21.00 -1.45
CA GLU A 170 -8.29 21.03 -2.40
C GLU A 170 -7.90 21.27 -3.86
N TYR A 171 -6.69 21.75 -4.15
CA TYR A 171 -6.22 21.98 -5.52
C TYR A 171 -5.92 20.70 -6.31
N PHE A 172 -5.97 19.54 -5.64
CA PHE A 172 -5.68 18.22 -6.24
C PHE A 172 -6.93 17.32 -6.32
N LYS A 173 -8.10 17.92 -6.24
CA LYS A 173 -9.37 17.19 -6.41
C LYS A 173 -9.71 16.99 -7.88
#